data_be869d2202e4565f0bd0f9e33d78fead
#
_entry.id   be869d2202e4565f0bd0f9e33d78fead
#
_cell.length_a   1.000
_cell.length_b   1.000
_cell.length_c   1.000
_cell.angle_alpha   90.00
_cell.angle_beta   90.00
_cell.angle_gamma   90.00
#
_symmetry.space_group_name_H-M   'P 1'
#
loop_
_entity.id
_entity.type
_entity.pdbx_description
1 polymer ?
#
loop_
_entity_poly.entity_id
_entity_poly.type
_entity_poly.pdbx_seq_one_letter_code
_entity_poly.pdbx_strand_id
1 'polypeptide(L)'
;MEYLSNKSSVARMDKNLEKISPFELKNRLIEMADESVKKMAHVMLNAGRGNPNWIATEAREAFFALGGFGIEECRRVMDMPEGIAGIPQKTGIAQRFEEYLKKHEGNAGTDLLKR
;
A
#
# COMPACT_ATOMS: atom_id res chain seq x y z
N MET A 1 -13.14 45.42 9.22
CA MET A 1 -11.93 45.25 10.04
C MET A 1 -11.69 43.82 10.53
N GLU A 2 -12.62 42.90 10.48
CA GLU A 2 -12.43 41.48 10.88
C GLU A 2 -11.66 40.61 9.89
N TYR A 3 -11.63 40.97 8.61
CA TYR A 3 -10.99 40.19 7.55
C TYR A 3 -9.45 40.18 7.62
N LEU A 4 -8.83 41.19 8.24
CA LEU A 4 -7.37 41.31 8.36
C LEU A 4 -6.82 40.58 9.59
N SER A 5 -7.63 40.36 10.63
CA SER A 5 -7.25 39.61 11.83
C SER A 5 -7.09 38.13 11.55
N ASN A 6 -7.90 37.60 10.61
CA ASN A 6 -7.87 36.15 10.29
C ASN A 6 -6.66 35.73 9.46
N LYS A 7 -6.11 36.62 8.62
CA LYS A 7 -4.87 36.33 7.85
C LYS A 7 -3.64 36.20 8.71
N SER A 8 -3.55 36.93 9.82
CA SER A 8 -2.38 36.88 10.71
C SER A 8 -2.37 35.61 11.59
N SER A 9 -3.54 35.07 11.95
CA SER A 9 -3.65 33.83 12.71
C SER A 9 -3.36 32.58 11.85
N VAL A 10 -3.81 32.56 10.60
CA VAL A 10 -3.50 31.50 9.63
C VAL A 10 -2.01 31.47 9.31
N ALA A 11 -1.39 32.63 9.06
CA ALA A 11 0.06 32.73 8.79
C ALA A 11 0.93 32.35 10.00
N ARG A 12 0.45 32.54 11.24
CA ARG A 12 1.14 32.04 12.45
C ARG A 12 1.00 30.54 12.62
N MET A 13 -0.12 29.96 12.23
CA MET A 13 -0.36 28.52 12.29
C MET A 13 0.56 27.75 11.31
N ASP A 14 0.76 28.27 10.09
CA ASP A 14 1.63 27.66 9.09
C ASP A 14 3.10 27.57 9.55
N LYS A 15 3.63 28.60 10.20
CA LYS A 15 5.01 28.60 10.73
C LYS A 15 5.25 27.60 11.86
N ASN A 16 4.22 27.23 12.61
CA ASN A 16 4.34 26.21 13.64
C ASN A 16 4.26 24.78 13.06
N LEU A 17 3.54 24.60 11.95
CA LEU A 17 3.40 23.30 11.26
C LEU A 17 4.71 22.87 10.59
N GLU A 18 5.55 23.80 10.14
CA GLU A 18 6.86 23.51 9.55
C GLU A 18 7.88 22.91 10.55
N LYS A 19 7.66 23.09 11.86
CA LYS A 19 8.59 22.67 12.92
C LYS A 19 8.25 21.31 13.55
N ILE A 20 7.09 20.75 13.24
CA ILE A 20 6.63 19.48 13.79
C ILE A 20 6.99 18.32 12.88
N SER A 21 7.12 17.13 13.46
CA SER A 21 7.42 15.92 12.69
C SER A 21 6.29 15.58 11.71
N PRO A 22 6.58 14.88 10.60
CA PRO A 22 5.55 14.46 9.65
C PRO A 22 4.41 13.66 10.29
N PHE A 23 4.70 12.91 11.33
CA PHE A 23 3.72 12.13 12.08
C PHE A 23 2.79 13.04 12.92
N GLU A 24 3.35 14.01 13.61
CA GLU A 24 2.58 15.01 14.38
C GLU A 24 1.77 15.91 13.48
N LEU A 25 2.34 16.33 12.34
CA LEU A 25 1.63 17.13 11.33
C LEU A 25 0.39 16.39 10.83
N LYS A 26 0.53 15.10 10.51
CA LYS A 26 -0.60 14.26 10.08
C LYS A 26 -1.70 14.20 11.14
N ASN A 27 -1.35 13.96 12.40
CA ASN A 27 -2.33 13.90 13.49
C ASN A 27 -3.05 15.25 13.66
N ARG A 28 -2.32 16.35 13.58
CA ARG A 28 -2.87 17.70 13.67
C ARG A 28 -3.86 18.00 12.54
N LEU A 29 -3.53 17.58 11.31
CA LEU A 29 -4.43 17.74 10.16
C LEU A 29 -5.70 16.91 10.31
N ILE A 30 -5.62 15.71 10.87
CA ILE A 30 -6.80 14.87 11.17
C ILE A 30 -7.70 15.56 12.22
N GLU A 31 -7.12 16.06 13.30
CA GLU A 31 -7.88 16.79 14.33
C GLU A 31 -8.60 18.01 13.75
N MET A 32 -7.91 18.82 12.94
CA MET A 32 -8.49 19.98 12.27
C MET A 32 -9.61 19.59 11.30
N ALA A 33 -9.46 18.48 10.59
CA ALA A 33 -10.49 17.97 9.70
C ALA A 33 -11.72 17.49 10.49
N ASP A 34 -11.53 16.76 11.59
CA ASP A 34 -12.61 16.30 12.47
C ASP A 34 -13.40 17.46 13.08
N GLU A 35 -12.72 18.53 13.50
CA GLU A 35 -13.37 19.74 13.98
C GLU A 35 -14.20 20.44 12.88
N SER A 36 -13.68 20.46 11.65
CA SER A 36 -14.39 21.02 10.50
C SER A 36 -15.64 20.21 10.15
N VAL A 37 -15.55 18.87 10.20
CA VAL A 37 -16.68 17.96 9.94
C VAL A 37 -17.81 18.15 10.95
N LYS A 38 -17.48 18.31 12.23
CA LYS A 38 -18.47 18.58 13.28
C LYS A 38 -19.28 19.87 13.02
N LYS A 39 -18.65 20.84 12.34
CA LYS A 39 -19.29 22.13 12.00
C LYS A 39 -20.13 22.07 10.72
N MET A 40 -19.84 21.17 9.78
CA MET A 40 -20.41 21.17 8.44
C MET A 40 -21.32 19.97 8.10
N ALA A 41 -21.57 19.06 9.01
CA ALA A 41 -22.35 17.83 8.78
C ALA A 41 -21.87 16.99 7.56
N HIS A 42 -20.58 17.04 7.24
CA HIS A 42 -19.96 16.23 6.20
C HIS A 42 -19.26 15.00 6.80
N VAL A 43 -19.22 13.91 6.05
CA VAL A 43 -18.47 12.70 6.44
C VAL A 43 -17.01 12.87 6.01
N MET A 44 -16.07 12.73 6.94
CA MET A 44 -14.66 12.74 6.63
C MET A 44 -14.20 11.38 6.11
N LEU A 45 -13.59 11.37 4.93
CA LEU A 45 -12.92 10.20 4.38
C LEU A 45 -11.41 10.30 4.66
N ASN A 46 -10.92 9.46 5.56
CA ASN A 46 -9.51 9.44 5.93
C ASN A 46 -8.72 8.49 5.04
N ALA A 47 -7.99 9.03 4.06
CA ALA A 47 -7.06 8.29 3.20
C ALA A 47 -5.60 8.33 3.71
N GLY A 48 -5.34 8.94 4.86
CA GLY A 48 -3.99 9.14 5.40
C GLY A 48 -3.37 7.90 6.06
N ARG A 49 -4.13 6.83 6.22
CA ARG A 49 -3.66 5.51 6.67
C ARG A 49 -4.13 4.45 5.70
N GLY A 50 -3.20 3.72 5.09
CA GLY A 50 -3.49 2.45 4.47
C GLY A 50 -3.79 1.40 5.53
N ASN A 51 -5.00 1.36 6.06
CA ASN A 51 -5.40 0.22 6.89
C ASN A 51 -5.56 -1.00 5.99
N PRO A 52 -5.03 -2.17 6.39
CA PRO A 52 -5.26 -3.40 5.65
C PRO A 52 -6.76 -3.63 5.48
N ASN A 53 -7.23 -3.74 4.25
CA ASN A 53 -8.59 -4.14 3.99
C ASN A 53 -8.74 -5.65 4.23
N TRP A 54 -9.19 -6.02 5.41
CA TRP A 54 -9.35 -7.42 5.79
C TRP A 54 -10.41 -8.17 4.98
N ILE A 55 -11.31 -7.45 4.31
CA ILE A 55 -12.34 -8.01 3.43
C ILE A 55 -11.79 -8.28 2.02
N ALA A 56 -10.72 -7.61 1.60
CA ALA A 56 -10.07 -7.83 0.29
C ALA A 56 -9.28 -9.14 0.27
N THR A 57 -9.98 -10.27 0.33
CA THR A 57 -9.39 -11.61 0.38
C THR A 57 -8.69 -11.97 -0.92
N GLU A 58 -9.24 -11.60 -2.08
CA GLU A 58 -8.66 -11.87 -3.40
C GLU A 58 -7.25 -11.28 -3.55
N ALA A 59 -7.06 -10.01 -3.15
CA ALA A 59 -5.75 -9.36 -3.21
C ALA A 59 -4.74 -10.05 -2.29
N ARG A 60 -5.18 -10.55 -1.14
CA ARG A 60 -4.34 -11.28 -0.21
C ARG A 60 -3.99 -12.67 -0.73
N GLU A 61 -4.94 -13.37 -1.33
CA GLU A 61 -4.71 -14.65 -2.01
C GLU A 61 -3.73 -14.48 -3.18
N ALA A 62 -3.84 -13.40 -3.96
CA ALA A 62 -2.90 -13.07 -5.02
C ALA A 62 -1.48 -12.86 -4.48
N PHE A 63 -1.34 -12.19 -3.35
CA PHE A 63 -0.04 -12.00 -2.69
C PHE A 63 0.57 -13.34 -2.25
N PHE A 64 -0.21 -14.24 -1.66
CA PHE A 64 0.26 -15.55 -1.28
C PHE A 64 0.58 -16.45 -2.50
N ALA A 65 -0.22 -16.36 -3.57
CA ALA A 65 0.05 -17.07 -4.81
C ALA A 65 1.37 -16.61 -5.43
N LEU A 66 1.65 -15.30 -5.47
CA LEU A 66 2.93 -14.77 -5.93
C LEU A 66 4.09 -15.23 -5.06
N GLY A 67 3.92 -15.27 -3.74
CA GLY A 67 4.90 -15.82 -2.81
C GLY A 67 5.16 -17.31 -3.05
N GLY A 68 4.11 -18.09 -3.33
CA GLY A 68 4.21 -19.50 -3.70
C GLY A 68 5.04 -19.72 -4.97
N PHE A 69 4.77 -18.92 -6.01
CA PHE A 69 5.59 -18.92 -7.22
C PHE A 69 7.06 -18.61 -6.93
N GLY A 70 7.32 -17.59 -6.11
CA GLY A 70 8.69 -17.24 -5.69
C GLY A 70 9.42 -18.41 -5.02
N ILE A 71 8.73 -19.16 -4.18
CA ILE A 71 9.28 -20.38 -3.53
C ILE A 71 9.59 -21.46 -4.57
N GLU A 72 8.69 -21.72 -5.53
CA GLU A 72 8.94 -22.70 -6.61
C GLU A 72 10.15 -22.28 -7.45
N GLU A 73 10.29 -21.01 -7.80
CA GLU A 73 11.44 -20.49 -8.53
C GLU A 73 12.77 -20.63 -7.76
N CYS A 74 12.78 -20.37 -6.46
CA CYS A 74 13.95 -20.59 -5.62
C CYS A 74 14.34 -22.07 -5.59
N ARG A 75 13.36 -22.96 -5.39
CA ARG A 75 13.60 -24.43 -5.36
C ARG A 75 14.13 -24.95 -6.68
N ARG A 76 13.63 -24.43 -7.80
CA ARG A 76 14.04 -24.83 -9.15
C ARG A 76 15.55 -24.61 -9.39
N VAL A 77 16.13 -23.60 -8.79
CA VAL A 77 17.54 -23.19 -8.99
C VAL A 77 18.42 -23.45 -7.77
N MET A 78 17.92 -24.14 -6.76
CA MET A 78 18.64 -24.37 -5.50
C MET A 78 19.93 -25.16 -5.69
N ASP A 79 19.90 -26.16 -6.57
CA ASP A 79 21.04 -27.08 -6.86
C ASP A 79 21.88 -26.59 -8.06
N MET A 80 21.65 -25.36 -8.55
CA MET A 80 22.46 -24.79 -9.62
C MET A 80 23.86 -24.37 -9.12
N PRO A 81 24.83 -24.20 -10.05
CA PRO A 81 26.21 -23.84 -9.70
C PRO A 81 26.31 -22.60 -8.82
N GLU A 82 27.46 -22.44 -8.18
CA GLU A 82 27.81 -21.31 -7.32
C GLU A 82 27.44 -19.96 -7.94
N GLY A 83 26.85 -19.06 -7.12
CA GLY A 83 26.38 -17.74 -7.53
C GLY A 83 24.90 -17.68 -7.90
N ILE A 84 24.22 -18.81 -8.11
CA ILE A 84 22.76 -18.84 -8.33
C ILE A 84 22.04 -19.26 -7.04
N ALA A 85 22.42 -20.39 -6.44
CA ALA A 85 22.05 -20.82 -5.10
C ALA A 85 20.63 -20.43 -4.63
N GLY A 86 19.60 -20.76 -5.42
CA GLY A 86 18.22 -20.44 -5.11
C GLY A 86 17.75 -19.04 -5.52
N ILE A 87 18.59 -18.22 -6.15
CA ILE A 87 18.19 -16.92 -6.69
C ILE A 87 17.40 -17.15 -7.99
N PRO A 88 16.13 -16.69 -8.09
CA PRO A 88 15.32 -16.86 -9.28
C PRO A 88 15.97 -16.23 -10.53
N GLN A 89 15.96 -16.97 -11.63
CA GLN A 89 16.51 -16.50 -12.90
C GLN A 89 15.46 -15.68 -13.67
N LYS A 90 15.86 -14.50 -14.16
CA LYS A 90 14.98 -13.62 -14.95
C LYS A 90 14.58 -14.27 -16.29
N THR A 91 15.50 -14.98 -16.95
CA THR A 91 15.25 -15.61 -18.25
C THR A 91 14.12 -16.64 -18.16
N GLY A 92 13.07 -16.46 -18.97
CA GLY A 92 11.90 -17.34 -19.02
C GLY A 92 10.96 -17.28 -17.82
N ILE A 93 11.15 -16.35 -16.88
CA ILE A 93 10.32 -16.26 -15.67
C ILE A 93 8.86 -15.95 -16.00
N ALA A 94 8.57 -15.14 -17.02
CA ALA A 94 7.20 -14.81 -17.42
C ALA A 94 6.45 -16.06 -17.87
N GLN A 95 7.07 -16.91 -18.72
CA GLN A 95 6.46 -18.16 -19.18
C GLN A 95 6.20 -19.10 -17.99
N ARG A 96 7.16 -19.27 -17.09
CA ARG A 96 7.01 -20.12 -15.90
C ARG A 96 5.93 -19.59 -14.96
N PHE A 97 5.78 -18.28 -14.86
CA PHE A 97 4.71 -17.67 -14.10
C PHE A 97 3.33 -17.95 -14.72
N GLU A 98 3.19 -17.85 -16.02
CA GLU A 98 1.96 -18.21 -16.72
C GLU A 98 1.60 -19.70 -16.52
N GLU A 99 2.59 -20.60 -16.58
CA GLU A 99 2.41 -22.04 -16.31
C GLU A 99 1.97 -22.27 -14.86
N TYR A 100 2.57 -21.54 -13.90
CA TYR A 100 2.17 -21.57 -12.50
C TYR A 100 0.72 -21.13 -12.32
N LEU A 101 0.31 -20.02 -12.94
CA LEU A 101 -1.06 -19.53 -12.86
C LEU A 101 -2.07 -20.52 -13.47
N LYS A 102 -1.71 -21.19 -14.57
CA LYS A 102 -2.55 -22.25 -15.17
C LYS A 102 -2.71 -23.45 -14.24
N LYS A 103 -1.62 -23.89 -13.60
CA LYS A 103 -1.63 -25.00 -12.65
C LYS A 103 -2.53 -24.73 -11.42
N HIS A 104 -2.68 -23.48 -11.04
CA HIS A 104 -3.48 -23.04 -9.89
C HIS A 104 -4.77 -22.33 -10.28
N GLU A 105 -5.33 -22.63 -11.44
CA GLU A 105 -6.60 -22.08 -11.92
C GLU A 105 -7.75 -22.36 -10.96
N GLY A 106 -8.70 -21.42 -10.86
CA GLY A 106 -9.85 -21.52 -9.95
C GLY A 106 -9.65 -20.94 -8.56
N ASN A 107 -8.47 -20.40 -8.27
CA ASN A 107 -8.22 -19.62 -7.07
C ASN A 107 -8.37 -18.11 -7.42
N ALA A 108 -9.17 -17.37 -6.63
CA ALA A 108 -9.46 -15.96 -6.89
C ALA A 108 -8.19 -15.10 -6.95
N GLY A 109 -7.18 -15.42 -6.15
CA GLY A 109 -5.89 -14.73 -6.18
C GLY A 109 -5.11 -14.95 -7.48
N THR A 110 -5.06 -16.18 -8.00
CA THR A 110 -4.42 -16.48 -9.29
C THR A 110 -5.19 -15.85 -10.46
N ASP A 111 -6.50 -15.81 -10.39
CA ASP A 111 -7.32 -15.18 -11.41
C ASP A 111 -7.13 -13.65 -11.41
N LEU A 112 -6.90 -13.04 -10.26
CA LEU A 112 -6.52 -11.62 -10.17
C LEU A 112 -5.15 -11.35 -10.81
N LEU A 113 -4.17 -12.25 -10.63
CA LEU A 113 -2.82 -12.12 -11.20
C LEU A 113 -2.75 -12.32 -12.72
N LYS A 114 -3.80 -12.89 -13.33
CA LYS A 114 -3.92 -13.04 -14.79
C LYS A 114 -4.41 -11.77 -15.51
N ARG A 115 -5.01 -10.83 -14.79
CA ARG A 115 -5.56 -9.57 -15.33
C ARG A 115 -4.49 -8.53 -15.57
#